data_72859c459ab2b34e4edd062a9a9fee93
#
_entry.id   72859c459ab2b34e4edd062a9a9fee93
#
_cell.length_a   1.000
_cell.length_b   1.000
_cell.length_c   1.000
_cell.angle_alpha   90.00
_cell.angle_beta   90.00
_cell.angle_gamma   90.00
#
_symmetry.space_group_name_H-M   'P 1'
#
loop_
_entity.id
_entity.type
_entity.pdbx_description
1 polymer ?
#
loop_
_entity_poly.entity_id
_entity_poly.type
_entity_poly.pdbx_seq_one_letter_code
_entity_poly.pdbx_strand_id
1 'polypeptide(L)'
;MADLFAKDIMHPRVSLYVKDKGDVVVNKLLVNYPALPVVNDDLEVVGIVSEYEVLDALKEHRTVHEFSAESIMSCGHAEHSGVCSEPLTISVNTPIEDVAMTFYDKRASILPVVDDKKKLIGIIAKKNILVAMTERGFWPHAQFQKRAA
;
A
#
# COMPACT_ATOMS: atom_id res chain seq x y z
N MET A 1 16.39 15.80 -17.12
CA MET A 1 16.25 14.69 -16.16
C MET A 1 15.30 13.64 -16.75
N ALA A 2 15.67 12.37 -16.63
CA ALA A 2 14.79 11.31 -17.12
C ALA A 2 13.54 11.20 -16.24
N ASP A 3 12.41 10.90 -16.88
CA ASP A 3 11.18 10.69 -16.17
C ASP A 3 11.26 9.43 -15.31
N LEU A 4 10.67 9.48 -14.10
CA LEU A 4 10.60 8.35 -13.20
C LEU A 4 9.15 7.88 -13.10
N PHE A 5 8.99 6.57 -12.99
CA PHE A 5 7.69 5.90 -12.89
C PHE A 5 7.67 5.00 -11.65
N ALA A 6 6.51 4.51 -11.29
CA ALA A 6 6.35 3.61 -10.16
C ALA A 6 7.33 2.44 -10.21
N LYS A 7 7.51 1.84 -11.39
CA LYS A 7 8.43 0.71 -11.57
C LYS A 7 9.88 1.05 -11.22
N ASP A 8 10.27 2.32 -11.32
CA ASP A 8 11.66 2.75 -11.08
C ASP A 8 11.99 2.90 -9.60
N ILE A 9 10.97 3.01 -8.75
CA ILE A 9 11.16 3.24 -7.31
C ILE A 9 10.54 2.17 -6.43
N MET A 10 9.77 1.24 -6.99
CA MET A 10 9.12 0.19 -6.21
C MET A 10 10.11 -0.82 -5.68
N HIS A 11 9.74 -1.45 -4.57
CA HIS A 11 10.40 -2.63 -4.05
C HIS A 11 9.71 -3.90 -4.54
N PRO A 12 10.39 -5.05 -4.52
CA PRO A 12 9.76 -6.33 -4.85
C PRO A 12 8.52 -6.57 -4.01
N ARG A 13 7.57 -7.28 -4.58
CA ARG A 13 6.30 -7.53 -3.90
C ARG A 13 6.49 -8.29 -2.59
N VAL A 14 5.75 -7.85 -1.59
CA VAL A 14 5.54 -8.53 -0.32
C VAL A 14 4.05 -8.45 -0.06
N SER A 15 3.43 -9.53 0.35
CA SER A 15 1.99 -9.53 0.53
C SER A 15 1.53 -10.44 1.66
N LEU A 16 0.32 -10.16 2.12
CA LEU A 16 -0.46 -11.08 2.92
C LEU A 16 -1.37 -11.84 1.96
N TYR A 17 -1.76 -13.05 2.35
CA TYR A 17 -2.77 -13.82 1.64
C TYR A 17 -4.08 -13.76 2.40
N VAL A 18 -5.20 -13.87 1.69
CA VAL A 18 -6.54 -13.70 2.27
C VAL A 18 -6.76 -14.51 3.54
N LYS A 19 -6.22 -15.73 3.60
CA LYS A 19 -6.40 -16.64 4.73
C LYS A 19 -5.30 -16.61 5.78
N ASP A 20 -4.33 -15.71 5.64
CA ASP A 20 -3.29 -15.55 6.67
C ASP A 20 -3.95 -15.21 8.00
N LYS A 21 -3.65 -15.98 9.04
CA LYS A 21 -4.16 -15.71 10.38
C LYS A 21 -3.44 -14.53 11.00
N GLY A 22 -4.04 -13.96 12.05
CA GLY A 22 -3.52 -12.75 12.67
C GLY A 22 -2.07 -12.83 13.12
N ASP A 23 -1.61 -14.01 13.58
CA ASP A 23 -0.22 -14.20 13.97
C ASP A 23 0.73 -14.04 12.78
N VAL A 24 0.36 -14.58 11.62
CA VAL A 24 1.13 -14.40 10.37
C VAL A 24 1.09 -12.95 9.93
N VAL A 25 -0.10 -12.32 10.00
CA VAL A 25 -0.27 -10.89 9.65
C VAL A 25 0.66 -10.02 10.48
N VAL A 26 0.66 -10.20 11.81
CA VAL A 26 1.49 -9.40 12.71
C VAL A 26 2.98 -9.62 12.42
N ASN A 27 3.40 -10.87 12.24
CA ASN A 27 4.81 -11.15 11.96
C ASN A 27 5.28 -10.53 10.65
N LYS A 28 4.48 -10.59 9.60
CA LYS A 28 4.84 -9.98 8.32
C LYS A 28 4.92 -8.46 8.41
N LEU A 29 4.01 -7.84 9.15
CA LEU A 29 4.06 -6.38 9.35
C LEU A 29 5.29 -5.95 10.16
N LEU A 30 5.69 -6.76 11.14
CA LEU A 30 6.85 -6.43 11.97
C LEU A 30 8.16 -6.37 11.18
N VAL A 31 8.31 -7.22 10.17
CA VAL A 31 9.58 -7.36 9.45
C VAL A 31 9.59 -6.66 8.09
N ASN A 32 8.50 -6.07 7.67
CA ASN A 32 8.40 -5.45 6.33
C ASN A 32 7.99 -3.98 6.43
N TYR A 33 6.76 -3.67 6.09
CA TYR A 33 6.25 -2.30 5.97
C TYR A 33 5.15 -2.05 6.99
N PRO A 34 4.79 -0.79 7.25
CA PRO A 34 3.69 -0.48 8.16
C PRO A 34 2.32 -0.93 7.64
N ALA A 35 2.25 -1.31 6.37
CA ALA A 35 1.05 -1.87 5.75
C ALA A 35 1.48 -2.83 4.65
N LEU A 36 0.65 -3.81 4.36
CA LEU A 36 0.90 -4.77 3.28
C LEU A 36 -0.38 -5.02 2.48
N PRO A 37 -0.25 -5.23 1.16
CA PRO A 37 -1.40 -5.63 0.36
C PRO A 37 -1.80 -7.07 0.69
N VAL A 38 -3.10 -7.32 0.56
CA VAL A 38 -3.67 -8.67 0.69
C VAL A 38 -4.01 -9.15 -0.72
N VAL A 39 -3.54 -10.33 -1.07
CA VAL A 39 -3.78 -10.90 -2.40
C VAL A 39 -4.56 -12.21 -2.31
N ASN A 40 -5.29 -12.51 -3.39
CA ASN A 40 -5.94 -13.82 -3.56
C ASN A 40 -4.98 -14.81 -4.24
N ASP A 41 -5.49 -15.99 -4.59
CA ASP A 41 -4.67 -17.04 -5.22
C ASP A 41 -4.15 -16.64 -6.61
N ASP A 42 -4.78 -15.69 -7.26
CA ASP A 42 -4.38 -15.17 -8.57
C ASP A 42 -3.43 -13.97 -8.45
N LEU A 43 -2.94 -13.66 -7.25
CA LEU A 43 -2.08 -12.51 -6.96
C LEU A 43 -2.74 -11.16 -7.21
N GLU A 44 -4.05 -11.12 -7.29
CA GLU A 44 -4.79 -9.86 -7.39
C GLU A 44 -4.90 -9.22 -6.01
N VAL A 45 -4.70 -7.92 -5.94
CA VAL A 45 -4.85 -7.17 -4.69
C VAL A 45 -6.32 -7.04 -4.36
N VAL A 46 -6.72 -7.54 -3.20
CA VAL A 46 -8.12 -7.50 -2.75
C VAL A 46 -8.34 -6.59 -1.54
N GLY A 47 -7.27 -6.14 -0.91
CA GLY A 47 -7.34 -5.23 0.22
C GLY A 47 -5.96 -4.87 0.72
N ILE A 48 -5.90 -4.11 1.80
CA ILE A 48 -4.67 -3.68 2.45
C ILE A 48 -4.86 -3.79 3.96
N VAL A 49 -3.84 -4.28 4.65
CA VAL A 49 -3.81 -4.30 6.11
C VAL A 49 -2.65 -3.46 6.59
N SER A 50 -2.96 -2.46 7.41
CA SER A 50 -1.96 -1.65 8.10
C SER A 50 -1.90 -2.04 9.58
N GLU A 51 -0.93 -1.49 10.28
CA GLU A 51 -0.87 -1.60 11.73
C GLU A 51 -2.18 -1.14 12.38
N TYR A 52 -2.85 -0.15 11.77
CA TYR A 52 -4.09 0.39 12.28
C TYR A 52 -5.22 -0.66 12.26
N GLU A 53 -5.36 -1.43 11.17
CA GLU A 53 -6.38 -2.49 11.11
C GLU A 53 -6.13 -3.58 12.15
N VAL A 54 -4.87 -3.88 12.44
CA VAL A 54 -4.52 -4.83 13.49
C VAL A 54 -4.95 -4.29 14.85
N LEU A 55 -4.63 -3.03 15.15
CA LEU A 55 -5.03 -2.40 16.41
C LEU A 55 -6.55 -2.36 16.55
N ASP A 56 -7.25 -2.07 15.45
CA ASP A 56 -8.71 -2.05 15.46
C ASP A 56 -9.28 -3.46 15.73
N ALA A 57 -8.65 -4.49 15.19
CA ALA A 57 -9.07 -5.88 15.41
C ALA A 57 -9.00 -6.28 16.88
N LEU A 58 -8.07 -5.69 17.64
CA LEU A 58 -7.92 -5.98 19.07
C LEU A 58 -9.14 -5.57 19.90
N LYS A 59 -9.97 -4.69 19.38
CA LYS A 59 -11.21 -4.30 20.08
C LYS A 59 -12.24 -5.43 20.09
N GLU A 60 -12.23 -6.27 19.08
CA GLU A 60 -13.25 -7.31 18.89
C GLU A 60 -12.73 -8.72 19.19
N HIS A 61 -11.42 -8.91 19.17
CA HIS A 61 -10.81 -10.23 19.28
C HIS A 61 -9.86 -10.31 20.46
N ARG A 62 -9.82 -11.46 21.11
CA ARG A 62 -8.96 -11.68 22.28
C ARG A 62 -7.55 -12.14 21.89
N THR A 63 -7.43 -12.85 20.75
CA THR A 63 -6.16 -13.37 20.30
C THR A 63 -6.00 -13.14 18.80
N VAL A 64 -4.73 -13.21 18.34
CA VAL A 64 -4.41 -13.09 16.91
C VAL A 64 -4.96 -14.26 16.09
N HIS A 65 -5.33 -15.35 16.72
CA HIS A 65 -5.88 -16.52 16.01
C HIS A 65 -7.35 -16.37 15.62
N GLU A 66 -8.02 -15.34 16.14
CA GLU A 66 -9.44 -15.13 15.89
C GLU A 66 -9.75 -14.35 14.63
N PHE A 67 -8.73 -13.78 13.98
CA PHE A 67 -8.95 -12.99 12.76
C PHE A 67 -7.95 -13.41 11.68
N SER A 68 -8.28 -13.04 10.43
CA SER A 68 -7.43 -13.28 9.27
C SER A 68 -7.26 -11.98 8.49
N ALA A 69 -6.33 -11.97 7.54
CA ALA A 69 -6.08 -10.79 6.70
C ALA A 69 -7.37 -10.31 6.03
N GLU A 70 -8.12 -11.22 5.41
CA GLU A 70 -9.34 -10.82 4.70
C GLU A 70 -10.42 -10.27 5.63
N SER A 71 -10.43 -10.68 6.90
CA SER A 71 -11.46 -10.23 7.84
C SER A 71 -11.23 -8.82 8.38
N ILE A 72 -9.99 -8.31 8.27
CA ILE A 72 -9.65 -7.00 8.83
C ILE A 72 -9.16 -5.99 7.79
N MET A 73 -8.96 -6.40 6.55
CA MET A 73 -8.41 -5.52 5.50
C MET A 73 -9.33 -4.34 5.18
N SER A 74 -8.70 -3.27 4.69
CA SER A 74 -9.37 -2.05 4.22
C SER A 74 -8.98 -1.77 2.77
N CYS A 75 -9.41 -0.62 2.23
CA CYS A 75 -9.00 -0.18 0.90
C CYS A 75 -7.66 0.56 0.86
N GLY A 76 -7.07 0.81 2.03
CA GLY A 76 -5.73 1.39 2.09
C GLY A 76 -5.65 2.90 2.17
N HIS A 77 -6.77 3.61 2.25
CA HIS A 77 -6.76 5.06 2.45
C HIS A 77 -7.61 5.47 3.65
N ALA A 78 -7.27 6.63 4.20
CA ALA A 78 -7.75 7.04 5.53
C ALA A 78 -9.25 7.22 5.65
N GLU A 79 -9.92 7.57 4.58
CA GLU A 79 -11.36 7.86 4.61
C GLU A 79 -12.22 6.61 4.45
N HIS A 80 -11.60 5.49 4.19
CA HIS A 80 -12.36 4.26 3.96
C HIS A 80 -12.95 3.72 5.25
N SER A 81 -14.23 3.36 5.20
CA SER A 81 -14.90 2.64 6.27
C SER A 81 -15.82 1.59 5.65
N GLY A 82 -15.86 0.39 6.23
CA GLY A 82 -16.67 -0.71 5.75
C GLY A 82 -15.95 -1.64 4.79
N VAL A 83 -16.70 -2.43 4.04
CA VAL A 83 -16.15 -3.43 3.12
C VAL A 83 -15.48 -2.75 1.93
N CYS A 84 -14.27 -3.16 1.64
CA CYS A 84 -13.53 -2.63 0.51
C CYS A 84 -14.02 -3.26 -0.79
N SER A 85 -14.48 -2.42 -1.72
CA SER A 85 -14.85 -2.87 -3.05
C SER A 85 -13.73 -2.67 -4.07
N GLU A 86 -12.87 -1.68 -3.84
CA GLU A 86 -11.79 -1.35 -4.77
C GLU A 86 -10.56 -0.89 -4.01
N PRO A 87 -9.59 -1.79 -3.77
CA PRO A 87 -8.39 -1.44 -3.04
C PRO A 87 -7.53 -0.46 -3.82
N LEU A 88 -6.81 0.39 -3.08
CA LEU A 88 -5.93 1.40 -3.67
C LEU A 88 -4.71 0.71 -4.28
N THR A 89 -4.54 0.85 -5.59
CA THR A 89 -3.36 0.34 -6.32
C THR A 89 -2.93 1.36 -7.36
N ILE A 90 -1.70 1.21 -7.86
CA ILE A 90 -1.20 2.03 -8.95
C ILE A 90 -0.56 1.14 -10.01
N SER A 91 -0.51 1.66 -11.24
CA SER A 91 0.12 0.98 -12.37
C SER A 91 1.63 1.15 -12.33
N VAL A 92 2.36 0.20 -12.91
CA VAL A 92 3.82 0.26 -13.09
C VAL A 92 4.28 1.51 -13.83
N ASN A 93 3.44 2.05 -14.69
CA ASN A 93 3.78 3.22 -15.52
C ASN A 93 3.23 4.53 -14.95
N THR A 94 2.77 4.54 -13.71
CA THR A 94 2.33 5.76 -13.05
C THR A 94 3.53 6.68 -12.85
N PRO A 95 3.50 7.94 -13.36
CA PRO A 95 4.58 8.89 -13.12
C PRO A 95 4.78 9.14 -11.62
N ILE A 96 6.04 9.34 -11.23
CA ILE A 96 6.37 9.50 -9.80
C ILE A 96 5.60 10.64 -9.13
N GLU A 97 5.28 11.70 -9.87
CA GLU A 97 4.49 12.80 -9.32
C GLU A 97 3.09 12.36 -8.94
N ASP A 98 2.47 11.54 -9.78
CA ASP A 98 1.14 11.00 -9.51
C ASP A 98 1.18 10.01 -8.36
N VAL A 99 2.30 9.27 -8.21
CA VAL A 99 2.52 8.42 -7.04
C VAL A 99 2.53 9.29 -5.77
N ALA A 100 3.32 10.36 -5.77
CA ALA A 100 3.41 11.26 -4.63
C ALA A 100 2.06 11.92 -4.31
N MET A 101 1.34 12.36 -5.35
CA MET A 101 0.01 12.95 -5.18
C MET A 101 -0.99 11.96 -4.60
N THR A 102 -0.92 10.71 -5.03
CA THR A 102 -1.81 9.66 -4.52
C THR A 102 -1.58 9.42 -3.04
N PHE A 103 -0.31 9.36 -2.61
CA PHE A 103 0.01 9.26 -1.18
C PHE A 103 -0.61 10.42 -0.39
N TYR A 104 -0.45 11.63 -0.91
CA TYR A 104 -0.96 12.81 -0.23
C TYR A 104 -2.49 12.84 -0.19
N ASP A 105 -3.13 12.67 -1.35
CA ASP A 105 -4.58 12.78 -1.46
C ASP A 105 -5.32 11.68 -0.69
N LYS A 106 -4.79 10.46 -0.70
CA LYS A 106 -5.45 9.29 -0.10
C LYS A 106 -4.98 8.99 1.32
N ARG A 107 -3.94 9.66 1.79
CA ARG A 107 -3.34 9.39 3.11
C ARG A 107 -2.95 7.92 3.25
N ALA A 108 -2.45 7.35 2.18
CA ALA A 108 -2.08 5.94 2.14
C ALA A 108 -0.79 5.67 2.92
N SER A 109 -0.71 4.49 3.53
CA SER A 109 0.52 4.04 4.19
C SER A 109 1.50 3.43 3.18
N ILE A 110 0.98 2.67 2.22
CA ILE A 110 1.74 2.10 1.12
C ILE A 110 0.88 2.14 -0.15
N LEU A 111 1.54 1.94 -1.30
CA LEU A 111 0.84 1.80 -2.57
C LEU A 111 1.30 0.50 -3.24
N PRO A 112 0.40 -0.48 -3.38
CA PRO A 112 0.71 -1.66 -4.18
C PRO A 112 0.78 -1.29 -5.65
N VAL A 113 1.77 -1.84 -6.35
CA VAL A 113 1.97 -1.63 -7.78
C VAL A 113 1.52 -2.88 -8.52
N VAL A 114 0.64 -2.71 -9.49
CA VAL A 114 0.07 -3.83 -10.25
C VAL A 114 0.38 -3.71 -11.73
N ASP A 115 0.35 -4.86 -12.41
CA ASP A 115 0.53 -4.92 -13.86
C ASP A 115 -0.82 -4.75 -14.59
N ASP A 116 -0.80 -4.91 -15.93
CA ASP A 116 -2.00 -4.77 -16.78
C ASP A 116 -3.12 -5.73 -16.42
N LYS A 117 -2.77 -6.85 -15.78
CA LYS A 117 -3.72 -7.88 -15.37
C LYS A 117 -4.16 -7.74 -13.92
N LYS A 118 -3.84 -6.60 -13.29
CA LYS A 118 -4.17 -6.30 -11.90
C LYS A 118 -3.43 -7.17 -10.89
N LYS A 119 -2.32 -7.80 -11.29
CA LYS A 119 -1.52 -8.64 -10.39
C LYS A 119 -0.45 -7.81 -9.69
N LEU A 120 -0.24 -8.11 -8.42
CA LEU A 120 0.75 -7.42 -7.61
C LEU A 120 2.16 -7.72 -8.11
N ILE A 121 2.95 -6.68 -8.38
CA ILE A 121 4.34 -6.84 -8.80
C ILE A 121 5.33 -6.08 -7.94
N GLY A 122 4.88 -5.13 -7.14
CA GLY A 122 5.77 -4.38 -6.27
C GLY A 122 4.99 -3.58 -5.25
N ILE A 123 5.73 -2.87 -4.41
CA ILE A 123 5.15 -2.05 -3.35
C ILE A 123 5.98 -0.77 -3.23
N ILE A 124 5.29 0.33 -2.96
CA ILE A 124 5.94 1.63 -2.72
C ILE A 124 5.52 2.12 -1.35
N ALA A 125 6.51 2.51 -0.54
CA ALA A 125 6.32 3.21 0.71
C ALA A 125 6.64 4.69 0.51
N LYS A 126 6.15 5.55 1.40
CA LYS A 126 6.43 7.00 1.31
C LYS A 126 7.93 7.30 1.29
N LYS A 127 8.72 6.51 2.00
CA LYS A 127 10.19 6.64 2.00
C LYS A 127 10.79 6.56 0.60
N ASN A 128 10.19 5.80 -0.30
CA ASN A 128 10.70 5.67 -1.67
C ASN A 128 10.65 7.01 -2.40
N ILE A 129 9.63 7.83 -2.11
CA ILE A 129 9.55 9.18 -2.66
C ILE A 129 10.69 10.05 -2.11
N LEU A 130 10.94 9.96 -0.80
CA LEU A 130 12.01 10.73 -0.16
C LEU A 130 13.38 10.34 -0.71
N VAL A 131 13.61 9.05 -0.93
CA VAL A 131 14.85 8.55 -1.53
C VAL A 131 15.00 9.09 -2.96
N ALA A 132 13.93 9.09 -3.74
CA ALA A 132 13.97 9.62 -5.11
C ALA A 132 14.31 11.12 -5.12
N MET A 133 13.81 11.86 -4.14
CA MET A 133 14.13 13.29 -4.01
C MET A 133 15.62 13.52 -3.75
N THR A 134 16.24 12.69 -2.90
CA THR A 134 17.64 12.88 -2.52
C THR A 134 18.62 12.25 -3.51
N GLU A 135 18.32 11.07 -4.01
CA GLU A 135 19.27 10.31 -4.84
C GLU A 135 19.10 10.57 -6.33
N ARG A 136 17.88 10.90 -6.79
CA ARG A 136 17.58 11.08 -8.21
C ARG A 136 17.15 12.49 -8.57
N GLY A 137 17.15 13.39 -7.60
CA GLY A 137 16.82 14.79 -7.85
C GLY A 137 15.35 15.03 -8.18
N PHE A 138 14.47 14.08 -7.90
CA PHE A 138 13.03 14.28 -8.09
C PHE A 138 12.54 15.35 -7.14
N TRP A 139 11.74 16.27 -7.65
CA TRP A 139 11.06 17.26 -6.84
C TRP A 139 9.65 17.47 -7.39
N PRO A 140 8.61 17.49 -6.54
CA PRO A 140 7.25 17.74 -7.01
C PRO A 140 7.18 19.08 -7.70
N HIS A 141 6.56 19.11 -8.87
CA HIS A 141 6.42 20.38 -9.58
C HIS A 141 5.19 21.17 -9.12
N ALA A 142 5.00 22.34 -9.75
CA ALA A 142 4.02 23.33 -9.30
C ALA A 142 2.60 22.79 -9.13
N GLN A 143 2.18 21.84 -9.97
CA GLN A 143 0.84 21.27 -9.90
C GLN A 143 0.60 20.50 -8.60
N PHE A 144 1.56 19.67 -8.20
CA PHE A 144 1.48 18.97 -6.92
C PHE A 144 1.52 19.97 -5.76
N GLN A 145 2.44 20.93 -5.80
CA GLN A 145 2.58 21.94 -4.76
C GLN A 145 1.30 22.75 -4.60
N LYS A 146 0.64 23.07 -5.69
CA LYS A 146 -0.62 23.80 -5.67
C LYS A 146 -1.73 23.00 -4.98
N ARG A 147 -1.82 21.70 -5.22
CA ARG A 147 -2.83 20.83 -4.60
C ARG A 147 -2.54 20.61 -3.13
N ALA A 148 -1.25 20.51 -2.76
CA ALA A 148 -0.83 20.24 -1.40
C ALA A 148 -0.97 21.45 -0.47
N ALA A 149 -0.94 22.66 -1.03
CA ALA A 149 -1.11 23.86 -0.25
C ALA A 149 -2.55 24.03 0.18
#